data_8bbb97ac377bc8e86fb27307ab3ee4fc
#
_entry.id   8bbb97ac377bc8e86fb27307ab3ee4fc
#
_cell.length_a   1.000
_cell.length_b   1.000
_cell.length_c   1.000
_cell.angle_alpha   90.00
_cell.angle_beta   90.00
_cell.angle_gamma   90.00
#
_symmetry.space_group_name_H-M   'P 1'
#
loop_
_entity.id
_entity.type
_entity.pdbx_description
1 polymer ?
#
loop_
_entity_poly.entity_id
_entity_poly.type
_entity_poly.pdbx_seq_one_letter_code
_entity_poly.pdbx_strand_id
1 'polypeptide(L)'
;MIVSLNEAKKYLRVDYPDEDSIIRKFIHTGETLTVNTLRKPLTNTQINKVAVLYVVAYLFEHREDADMNELTKSLRYILSTEREAAF
;
A
#
# COMPACT_ATOMS: atom_id res chain seq x y z
N MET A 1 3.34 -11.76 -1.32
CA MET A 1 3.11 -10.56 -0.49
C MET A 1 4.44 -9.94 -0.09
N ILE A 2 4.68 -8.70 -0.46
CA ILE A 2 5.94 -8.04 -0.11
C ILE A 2 5.88 -7.35 1.25
N VAL A 3 4.67 -7.14 1.78
CA VAL A 3 4.47 -6.60 3.13
C VAL A 3 3.72 -7.63 3.93
N SER A 4 4.30 -8.08 5.04
CA SER A 4 3.65 -9.05 5.90
C SER A 4 2.62 -8.37 6.81
N LEU A 5 1.73 -9.19 7.38
CA LEU A 5 0.78 -8.67 8.36
C LEU A 5 1.50 -8.02 9.53
N ASN A 6 2.57 -8.63 10.01
CA ASN A 6 3.33 -8.07 11.14
C ASN A 6 3.96 -6.73 10.79
N GLU A 7 4.49 -6.58 9.59
CA GLU A 7 5.06 -5.31 9.15
C GLU A 7 3.99 -4.22 9.11
N ALA A 8 2.83 -4.55 8.56
CA ALA A 8 1.73 -3.59 8.48
C ALA A 8 1.25 -3.20 9.87
N LYS A 9 1.11 -4.17 10.77
CA LYS A 9 0.65 -3.89 12.13
C LYS A 9 1.64 -3.01 12.88
N LYS A 10 2.94 -3.25 12.70
CA LYS A 10 3.95 -2.39 13.31
C LYS A 10 3.87 -0.96 12.78
N TYR A 11 3.68 -0.85 11.48
CA TYR A 11 3.56 0.47 10.85
C TYR A 11 2.35 1.23 11.38
N LEU A 12 1.24 0.52 11.58
CA LEU A 12 0.00 1.12 12.09
C LEU A 12 -0.02 1.26 13.60
N ARG A 13 0.96 0.65 14.29
CA ARG A 13 1.02 0.60 15.75
C ARG A 13 -0.18 -0.13 16.34
N VAL A 14 -0.55 -1.23 15.71
CA VAL A 14 -1.64 -2.09 16.15
C VAL A 14 -1.03 -3.40 16.65
N ASP A 15 -1.26 -3.74 17.90
CA ASP A 15 -0.67 -4.97 18.47
C ASP A 15 -1.70 -5.99 18.94
N TYR A 16 -2.97 -5.76 18.65
CA TYR A 16 -4.05 -6.70 18.98
C TYR A 16 -4.57 -7.34 17.68
N PRO A 17 -5.23 -8.53 17.78
CA PRO A 17 -5.62 -9.28 16.59
C PRO A 17 -6.97 -8.91 15.99
N ASP A 18 -7.72 -8.03 16.62
CA ASP A 18 -9.10 -7.76 16.23
C ASP A 18 -9.24 -7.28 14.79
N GLU A 19 -8.22 -6.63 14.27
CA GLU A 19 -8.29 -6.06 12.93
C GLU A 19 -7.41 -6.77 11.90
N ASP A 20 -6.87 -7.94 12.26
CA ASP A 20 -5.96 -8.65 11.37
C ASP A 20 -6.58 -8.94 10.02
N SER A 21 -7.83 -9.34 9.99
CA SER A 21 -8.52 -9.69 8.75
C SER A 21 -8.63 -8.49 7.81
N ILE A 22 -9.03 -7.35 8.34
CA ILE A 22 -9.18 -6.16 7.50
C ILE A 22 -7.83 -5.61 7.07
N ILE A 23 -6.81 -5.72 7.94
CA ILE A 23 -5.47 -5.28 7.58
C ILE A 23 -4.92 -6.12 6.42
N ARG A 24 -5.16 -7.43 6.43
CA ARG A 24 -4.77 -8.30 5.32
C ARG A 24 -5.43 -7.86 4.02
N LYS A 25 -6.69 -7.49 4.08
CA LYS A 25 -7.40 -6.99 2.90
C LYS A 25 -6.77 -5.70 2.38
N PHE A 26 -6.39 -4.83 3.28
CA PHE A 26 -5.75 -3.56 2.90
C PHE A 26 -4.39 -3.81 2.26
N ILE A 27 -3.62 -4.77 2.77
CA ILE A 27 -2.35 -5.16 2.16
C ILE A 27 -2.57 -5.63 0.73
N HIS A 28 -3.54 -6.51 0.55
CA HIS A 28 -3.85 -7.04 -0.78
C HIS A 28 -4.25 -5.92 -1.74
N THR A 29 -5.10 -5.01 -1.26
CA THR A 29 -5.52 -3.86 -2.06
C THR A 29 -4.32 -2.98 -2.41
N GLY A 30 -3.44 -2.76 -1.44
CA GLY A 30 -2.25 -1.95 -1.67
C GLY A 30 -1.33 -2.55 -2.71
N GLU A 31 -1.15 -3.87 -2.68
CA GLU A 31 -0.33 -4.55 -3.67
C GLU A 31 -0.94 -4.44 -5.06
N THR A 32 -2.25 -4.63 -5.15
CA THR A 32 -2.96 -4.54 -6.42
C THR A 32 -2.87 -3.13 -7.00
N LEU A 33 -3.10 -2.12 -6.19
CA LEU A 33 -3.01 -0.73 -6.66
C LEU A 33 -1.60 -0.37 -7.08
N THR A 34 -0.59 -0.88 -6.38
CA THR A 34 0.79 -0.62 -6.72
C THR A 34 1.14 -1.24 -8.07
N VAL A 35 0.75 -2.48 -8.29
CA VAL A 35 0.96 -3.15 -9.58
C VAL A 35 0.28 -2.38 -10.69
N ASN A 36 -0.96 -1.97 -10.48
CA ASN A 36 -1.71 -1.25 -11.51
C ASN A 36 -1.07 0.10 -11.83
N THR A 37 -0.52 0.75 -10.83
CA THR A 37 0.13 2.05 -11.03
C THR A 37 1.46 1.90 -11.75
N LEU A 38 2.25 0.90 -11.36
CA LEU A 38 3.55 0.64 -12.00
C LEU A 38 3.43 0.03 -13.39
N ARG A 39 2.36 -0.72 -13.62
CA ARG A 39 2.15 -1.48 -14.85
C ARG A 39 3.25 -2.51 -15.08
N LYS A 40 3.74 -3.09 -14.02
CA LYS A 40 4.73 -4.15 -14.05
C LYS A 40 4.60 -4.97 -12.79
N PRO A 41 5.16 -6.20 -12.77
CA PRO A 41 5.05 -7.04 -11.57
C PRO A 41 5.65 -6.38 -10.35
N LEU A 42 5.05 -6.67 -9.21
CA LEU A 42 5.51 -6.16 -7.93
C LEU A 42 6.84 -6.80 -7.56
N THR A 43 7.80 -6.00 -7.14
CA THR A 43 9.07 -6.48 -6.67
C THR A 43 9.28 -6.07 -5.21
N ASN A 44 10.16 -6.79 -4.52
CA ASN A 44 10.40 -6.56 -3.09
C ASN A 44 11.42 -5.45 -2.88
N THR A 45 11.12 -4.26 -3.39
CA THR A 45 11.98 -3.09 -3.22
C THR A 45 11.45 -2.23 -2.09
N GLN A 46 12.30 -1.38 -1.55
CA GLN A 46 11.93 -0.49 -0.48
C GLN A 46 10.79 0.44 -0.90
N ILE A 47 10.87 0.97 -2.11
CA ILE A 47 9.86 1.93 -2.59
C ILE A 47 8.51 1.23 -2.77
N ASN A 48 8.49 -0.01 -3.23
CA ASN A 48 7.25 -0.75 -3.38
C ASN A 48 6.64 -1.07 -2.03
N LYS A 49 7.47 -1.41 -1.04
CA LYS A 49 6.96 -1.62 0.33
C LYS A 49 6.36 -0.35 0.90
N VAL A 50 7.03 0.78 0.70
CA VAL A 50 6.51 2.07 1.17
C VAL A 50 5.15 2.37 0.53
N ALA A 51 5.04 2.11 -0.77
CA ALA A 51 3.78 2.35 -1.48
C ALA A 51 2.64 1.51 -0.90
N VAL A 52 2.89 0.22 -0.69
CA VAL A 52 1.86 -0.67 -0.13
C VAL A 52 1.48 -0.24 1.28
N LEU A 53 2.48 0.07 2.12
CA LEU A 53 2.22 0.53 3.48
C LEU A 53 1.44 1.84 3.51
N TYR A 54 1.71 2.74 2.57
CA TYR A 54 0.96 3.98 2.46
C TYR A 54 -0.52 3.71 2.20
N VAL A 55 -0.82 2.79 1.28
CA VAL A 55 -2.20 2.42 1.00
C VAL A 55 -2.87 1.82 2.23
N VAL A 56 -2.16 0.91 2.92
CA VAL A 56 -2.69 0.28 4.12
C VAL A 56 -3.05 1.34 5.17
N ALA A 57 -2.14 2.27 5.42
CA ALA A 57 -2.38 3.31 6.41
C ALA A 57 -3.54 4.22 6.01
N TYR A 58 -3.59 4.60 4.74
CA TYR A 58 -4.66 5.44 4.25
C TYR A 58 -6.01 4.77 4.42
N LEU A 59 -6.13 3.52 3.99
CA LEU A 59 -7.39 2.79 4.10
C LEU A 59 -7.78 2.53 5.54
N PHE A 60 -6.79 2.29 6.40
CA PHE A 60 -7.05 2.06 7.82
C PHE A 60 -7.64 3.31 8.48
N GLU A 61 -7.15 4.48 8.10
CA GLU A 61 -7.60 5.75 8.67
C GLU A 61 -8.89 6.29 8.03
N HIS A 62 -9.16 5.89 6.78
CA HIS A 62 -10.29 6.42 6.02
C HIS A 62 -11.25 5.31 5.60
N ARG A 63 -11.57 4.41 6.53
CA ARG A 63 -12.39 3.23 6.19
C ARG A 63 -13.75 3.58 5.60
N GLU A 64 -14.31 4.69 6.02
CA GLU A 64 -15.67 5.07 5.61
C GLU A 64 -15.72 6.12 4.51
N ASP A 65 -14.62 6.83 4.28
CA ASP A 65 -14.62 7.94 3.34
C ASP A 65 -13.37 8.00 2.47
N ALA A 66 -12.82 6.86 2.13
CA ALA A 66 -11.62 6.81 1.29
C ALA A 66 -11.85 7.48 -0.06
N ASP A 67 -10.93 8.36 -0.45
CA ASP A 67 -10.94 9.00 -1.76
C ASP A 67 -9.91 8.29 -2.63
N MET A 68 -10.38 7.41 -3.49
CA MET A 68 -9.50 6.59 -4.32
C MET A 68 -8.74 7.42 -5.35
N ASN A 69 -9.29 8.53 -5.80
CA ASN A 69 -8.59 9.41 -6.73
C ASN A 69 -7.38 10.04 -6.07
N GLU A 70 -7.57 10.54 -4.86
CA GLU A 70 -6.48 11.14 -4.10
C GLU A 70 -5.41 10.09 -3.77
N LEU A 71 -5.84 8.91 -3.36
CA LEU A 71 -4.93 7.82 -3.06
C LEU A 71 -4.10 7.44 -4.28
N THR A 72 -4.72 7.35 -5.44
CA THR A 72 -4.04 7.00 -6.68
C THR A 72 -3.02 8.06 -7.07
N LYS A 73 -3.35 9.32 -6.90
CA LYS A 73 -2.42 10.41 -7.18
C LYS A 73 -1.19 10.33 -6.28
N SER A 74 -1.41 10.06 -5.00
CA SER A 74 -0.31 9.93 -4.06
C SER A 74 0.59 8.74 -4.41
N LEU A 75 -0.03 7.63 -4.81
CA LEU A 75 0.74 6.46 -5.24
C LEU A 75 1.60 6.76 -6.46
N ARG A 76 1.05 7.47 -7.43
CA ARG A 76 1.82 7.86 -8.62
C ARG A 76 3.03 8.69 -8.23
N TYR A 77 2.85 9.57 -7.28
CA TYR A 77 3.95 10.40 -6.82
C TYR A 77 5.03 9.56 -6.13
N ILE A 78 4.63 8.67 -5.21
CA ILE A 78 5.56 7.81 -4.49
C ILE A 78 6.34 6.92 -5.46
N LEU A 79 5.66 6.40 -6.47
CA LEU A 79 6.25 5.46 -7.42
C LEU A 79 6.89 6.13 -8.62
N SER A 80 6.94 7.44 -8.66
CA SER A 80 7.42 8.17 -9.83
C SER A 80 8.87 7.81 -10.18
N THR A 81 9.72 7.60 -9.18
CA THR A 81 11.11 7.23 -9.44
C THR A 81 11.23 5.88 -10.11
N GLU A 82 10.37 4.93 -9.74
CA GLU A 82 10.34 3.62 -10.39
C GLU A 82 9.84 3.72 -11.82
N ARG A 83 8.83 4.56 -12.03
CA ARG A 83 8.25 4.72 -13.36
C ARG A 83 9.12 5.52 -14.30
N GLU A 84 9.92 6.40 -13.77
CA GLU A 84 10.83 7.21 -14.56
C GLU A 84 11.80 6.39 -15.35
N ALA A 85 12.13 5.22 -14.85
CA ALA A 85 12.99 4.32 -15.59
C ALA A 85 12.41 3.98 -16.96
N ALA A 86 11.15 4.27 -17.17
CA ALA A 86 10.48 3.99 -18.42
C ALA A 86 10.71 5.07 -19.50
N PHE A 87 11.27 6.17 -19.14
CA PHE A 87 11.52 7.20 -20.15
C PHE A 87 12.52 6.76 -21.15
#